data_c6972e5961f1ce13bdfe36f036630f9b
#
_entry.id   c6972e5961f1ce13bdfe36f036630f9b
#
_cell.length_a   1.000
_cell.length_b   1.000
_cell.length_c   1.000
_cell.angle_alpha   90.00
_cell.angle_beta   90.00
_cell.angle_gamma   90.00
#
_symmetry.space_group_name_H-M   'P 1'
#
loop_
_entity.id
_entity.type
_entity.pdbx_description
1 polymer ?
#
loop_
_entity_poly.entity_id
_entity_poly.type
_entity_poly.pdbx_seq_one_letter_code
_entity_poly.pdbx_strand_id
1 'polypeptide(L)'
;HAFCLVMDWLKGFSLGATLCINDSLLHMVRNMSIFKPDIMLMVPMMIETIYKRLTAVDPSIPKAVLAEKVFGGKLRTIFTGGAHLDPYYIDRFAEYGVQILEGYGMSECSPVISNNTPENHKPGSIGRPLENVEIRFENGEILVKGTSVMKGYYQMPDETAETLKDGWLHTGDKGYMDEDGYLFINGRVKNLIILSNGENISPEEIENKLALNPLVGEVIVTG
;
A
#
# COMPACT_ATOMS: atom_id res chain seq x y z
N HIS A 1 12.03 -7.80 -4.28
CA HIS A 1 11.23 -7.40 -3.12
C HIS A 1 10.10 -8.42 -2.89
N ALA A 2 9.78 -8.75 -1.65
CA ALA A 2 8.80 -9.80 -1.31
C ALA A 2 7.42 -9.56 -1.95
N PHE A 3 6.95 -8.31 -1.97
CA PHE A 3 5.64 -7.95 -2.53
C PHE A 3 5.51 -8.35 -4.00
N CYS A 4 6.43 -7.92 -4.87
CA CYS A 4 6.38 -8.28 -6.29
C CYS A 4 6.68 -9.77 -6.53
N LEU A 5 7.59 -10.39 -5.74
CA LEU A 5 7.85 -11.81 -5.88
C LEU A 5 6.60 -12.65 -5.65
N VAL A 6 5.84 -12.35 -4.61
CA VAL A 6 4.64 -13.14 -4.26
C VAL A 6 3.45 -12.74 -5.14
N MET A 7 3.17 -11.44 -5.27
CA MET A 7 1.93 -10.98 -5.90
C MET A 7 2.01 -10.96 -7.43
N ASP A 8 3.15 -10.57 -8.04
CA ASP A 8 3.30 -10.64 -9.51
C ASP A 8 3.68 -12.05 -9.96
N TRP A 9 4.80 -12.59 -9.43
CA TRP A 9 5.35 -13.83 -9.96
C TRP A 9 4.58 -15.05 -9.49
N LEU A 10 4.54 -15.33 -8.18
CA LEU A 10 3.94 -16.58 -7.69
C LEU A 10 2.44 -16.58 -7.93
N LYS A 11 1.74 -15.49 -7.56
CA LYS A 11 0.30 -15.37 -7.79
C LYS A 11 -0.04 -15.33 -9.29
N GLY A 12 0.70 -14.53 -10.07
CA GLY A 12 0.52 -14.45 -11.53
C GLY A 12 0.67 -15.81 -12.19
N PHE A 13 1.73 -16.57 -11.88
CA PHE A 13 1.91 -17.92 -12.41
C PHE A 13 0.81 -18.89 -11.96
N SER A 14 0.37 -18.82 -10.70
CA SER A 14 -0.71 -19.67 -10.20
C SER A 14 -2.04 -19.45 -10.92
N LEU A 15 -2.25 -18.25 -11.46
CA LEU A 15 -3.44 -17.87 -12.22
C LEU A 15 -3.27 -18.05 -13.75
N GLY A 16 -2.10 -18.50 -14.22
CA GLY A 16 -1.79 -18.58 -15.65
C GLY A 16 -1.70 -17.21 -16.34
N ALA A 17 -1.39 -16.16 -15.59
CA ALA A 17 -1.29 -14.81 -16.13
C ALA A 17 0.00 -14.63 -16.97
N THR A 18 -0.05 -13.73 -17.95
CA THR A 18 1.14 -13.24 -18.65
C THR A 18 1.82 -12.17 -17.84
N LEU A 19 3.08 -12.39 -17.46
CA LEU A 19 3.87 -11.42 -16.73
C LEU A 19 4.69 -10.55 -17.69
N CYS A 20 4.50 -9.23 -17.60
CA CYS A 20 5.25 -8.25 -18.39
C CYS A 20 6.26 -7.55 -17.48
N ILE A 21 7.55 -7.82 -17.72
CA ILE A 21 8.63 -7.26 -16.91
C ILE A 21 9.00 -5.88 -17.44
N ASN A 22 8.93 -4.88 -16.56
CA ASN A 22 9.37 -3.52 -16.88
C ASN A 22 10.90 -3.42 -16.76
N ASP A 23 11.55 -2.89 -17.78
CA ASP A 23 13.02 -2.75 -17.84
C ASP A 23 13.54 -1.57 -17.00
N SER A 24 12.74 -0.51 -16.85
CA SER A 24 13.10 0.68 -16.10
C SER A 24 11.87 1.49 -15.68
N LEU A 25 11.90 2.10 -14.51
CA LEU A 25 10.86 3.03 -14.06
C LEU A 25 10.68 4.22 -15.02
N LEU A 26 11.75 4.65 -15.68
CA LEU A 26 11.70 5.71 -16.69
C LEU A 26 10.86 5.33 -17.90
N HIS A 27 10.80 4.04 -18.23
CA HIS A 27 10.06 3.52 -19.38
C HIS A 27 8.65 3.02 -19.01
N MET A 28 8.25 3.11 -17.77
CA MET A 28 7.00 2.52 -17.27
C MET A 28 5.77 2.92 -18.11
N VAL A 29 5.56 4.22 -18.35
CA VAL A 29 4.41 4.70 -19.15
C VAL A 29 4.47 4.20 -20.59
N ARG A 30 5.65 4.21 -21.21
CA ARG A 30 5.86 3.65 -22.55
C ARG A 30 5.54 2.14 -22.57
N ASN A 31 6.03 1.41 -21.59
CA ASN A 31 5.84 -0.03 -21.51
C ASN A 31 4.37 -0.40 -21.21
N MET A 32 3.66 0.38 -20.42
CA MET A 32 2.21 0.22 -20.22
C MET A 32 1.44 0.35 -21.55
N SER A 33 1.79 1.31 -22.40
CA SER A 33 1.13 1.47 -23.70
C SER A 33 1.42 0.31 -24.67
N ILE A 34 2.57 -0.37 -24.53
CA ILE A 34 2.98 -1.52 -25.35
C ILE A 34 2.34 -2.81 -24.82
N PHE A 35 2.51 -3.09 -23.54
CA PHE A 35 2.06 -4.36 -22.93
C PHE A 35 0.56 -4.38 -22.65
N LYS A 36 -0.05 -3.20 -22.43
CA LYS A 36 -1.48 -3.04 -22.13
C LYS A 36 -1.90 -3.95 -20.97
N PRO A 37 -1.30 -3.78 -19.78
CA PRO A 37 -1.60 -4.63 -18.64
C PRO A 37 -3.05 -4.43 -18.20
N ASP A 38 -3.67 -5.49 -17.67
CA ASP A 38 -4.98 -5.43 -17.02
C ASP A 38 -4.85 -5.05 -15.54
N ILE A 39 -3.75 -5.49 -14.91
CA ILE A 39 -3.46 -5.30 -13.49
C ILE A 39 -2.00 -4.83 -13.34
N MET A 40 -1.75 -3.96 -12.38
CA MET A 40 -0.39 -3.57 -11.99
C MET A 40 -0.23 -3.51 -10.48
N LEU A 41 0.99 -3.82 -10.02
CA LEU A 41 1.41 -3.53 -8.66
C LEU A 41 2.26 -2.26 -8.68
N MET A 42 1.92 -1.30 -7.84
CA MET A 42 2.63 -0.02 -7.76
C MET A 42 2.82 0.38 -6.29
N VAL A 43 3.92 1.05 -5.99
CA VAL A 43 4.06 1.77 -4.73
C VAL A 43 3.43 3.17 -4.86
N PRO A 44 3.00 3.82 -3.76
CA PRO A 44 2.34 5.13 -3.78
C PRO A 44 3.07 6.18 -4.61
N MET A 45 4.38 6.31 -4.48
CA MET A 45 5.19 7.26 -5.24
C MET A 45 5.06 7.10 -6.77
N MET A 46 4.87 5.86 -7.27
CA MET A 46 4.63 5.62 -8.70
C MET A 46 3.26 6.14 -9.13
N ILE A 47 2.23 5.94 -8.31
CA ILE A 47 0.87 6.43 -8.53
C ILE A 47 0.86 7.95 -8.60
N GLU A 48 1.47 8.62 -7.63
CA GLU A 48 1.62 10.07 -7.59
C GLU A 48 2.35 10.62 -8.82
N THR A 49 3.45 9.96 -9.20
CA THR A 49 4.23 10.36 -10.37
C THR A 49 3.41 10.26 -11.66
N ILE A 50 2.64 9.21 -11.81
CA ILE A 50 1.74 9.04 -12.97
C ILE A 50 0.65 10.12 -12.93
N TYR A 51 0.05 10.37 -11.77
CA TYR A 51 -0.98 11.40 -11.63
C TYR A 51 -0.47 12.79 -12.00
N LYS A 52 0.71 13.17 -11.52
CA LYS A 52 1.37 14.43 -11.91
C LYS A 52 1.54 14.55 -13.44
N ARG A 53 1.88 13.45 -14.11
CA ARG A 53 1.98 13.43 -15.59
C ARG A 53 0.62 13.54 -16.27
N LEU A 54 -0.42 12.89 -15.74
CA LEU A 54 -1.78 12.97 -16.28
C LEU A 54 -2.35 14.40 -16.18
N THR A 55 -2.06 15.11 -15.09
CA THR A 55 -2.55 16.47 -14.85
C THR A 55 -1.72 17.55 -15.52
N ALA A 56 -0.50 17.25 -15.96
CA ALA A 56 0.34 18.18 -16.74
C ALA A 56 -0.04 18.27 -18.22
N VAL A 57 -1.00 17.46 -18.68
CA VAL A 57 -1.49 17.46 -20.07
C VAL A 57 -2.63 18.48 -20.21
N ASP A 58 -2.90 18.93 -21.44
CA ASP A 58 -4.00 19.84 -21.76
C ASP A 58 -5.33 19.33 -21.19
N PRO A 59 -6.00 20.09 -20.30
CA PRO A 59 -7.25 19.68 -19.65
C PRO A 59 -8.42 19.43 -20.62
N SER A 60 -8.32 19.91 -21.85
CA SER A 60 -9.34 19.69 -22.90
C SER A 60 -9.36 18.25 -23.42
N ILE A 61 -8.29 17.48 -23.19
CA ILE A 61 -8.22 16.09 -23.65
C ILE A 61 -9.10 15.20 -22.75
N PRO A 62 -10.05 14.44 -23.32
CA PRO A 62 -10.92 13.56 -22.54
C PRO A 62 -10.11 12.55 -21.74
N LYS A 63 -10.50 12.31 -20.47
CA LYS A 63 -9.81 11.38 -19.56
C LYS A 63 -9.69 9.96 -20.12
N ALA A 64 -10.72 9.49 -20.85
CA ALA A 64 -10.67 8.19 -21.51
C ALA A 64 -9.54 8.10 -22.55
N VAL A 65 -9.28 9.17 -23.30
CA VAL A 65 -8.20 9.23 -24.28
C VAL A 65 -6.83 9.24 -23.58
N LEU A 66 -6.72 9.96 -22.46
CA LEU A 66 -5.50 9.95 -21.65
C LEU A 66 -5.27 8.58 -21.02
N ALA A 67 -6.31 7.94 -20.50
CA ALA A 67 -6.23 6.59 -19.94
C ALA A 67 -5.74 5.57 -20.99
N GLU A 68 -6.26 5.62 -22.20
CA GLU A 68 -5.81 4.76 -23.30
C GLU A 68 -4.34 5.03 -23.65
N LYS A 69 -3.94 6.27 -23.74
CA LYS A 69 -2.57 6.66 -24.11
C LYS A 69 -1.54 6.30 -23.03
N VAL A 70 -1.89 6.49 -21.74
CA VAL A 70 -0.97 6.30 -20.60
C VAL A 70 -0.98 4.85 -20.12
N PHE A 71 -2.15 4.23 -20.02
CA PHE A 71 -2.34 2.90 -19.46
C PHE A 71 -2.52 1.80 -20.51
N GLY A 72 -2.51 2.13 -21.79
CA GLY A 72 -2.70 1.18 -22.88
C GLY A 72 -4.14 0.70 -23.08
N GLY A 73 -5.12 1.29 -22.37
CA GLY A 73 -6.55 1.08 -22.55
C GLY A 73 -7.13 -0.18 -21.89
N LYS A 74 -6.31 -1.01 -21.22
CA LYS A 74 -6.77 -2.25 -20.56
C LYS A 74 -6.65 -2.22 -19.05
N LEU A 75 -5.84 -1.33 -18.48
CA LEU A 75 -5.62 -1.29 -17.05
C LEU A 75 -6.93 -1.04 -16.29
N ARG A 76 -7.27 -1.97 -15.39
CA ARG A 76 -8.48 -1.93 -14.57
C ARG A 76 -8.14 -1.70 -13.11
N THR A 77 -7.07 -2.33 -12.65
CA THR A 77 -6.77 -2.39 -11.21
C THR A 77 -5.29 -2.15 -10.96
N ILE A 78 -5.01 -1.30 -10.00
CA ILE A 78 -3.69 -1.13 -9.40
C ILE A 78 -3.78 -1.62 -7.97
N PHE A 79 -2.96 -2.60 -7.60
CA PHE A 79 -2.73 -2.95 -6.20
C PHE A 79 -1.55 -2.14 -5.69
N THR A 80 -1.73 -1.52 -4.52
CA THR A 80 -0.70 -0.70 -3.89
C THR A 80 -0.50 -1.08 -2.44
N GLY A 81 0.68 -0.81 -1.91
CA GLY A 81 1.05 -1.05 -0.52
C GLY A 81 2.50 -0.69 -0.25
N GLY A 82 2.95 -0.97 0.98
CA GLY A 82 4.31 -0.70 1.42
C GLY A 82 4.55 0.74 1.91
N ALA A 83 3.63 1.66 1.65
CA ALA A 83 3.58 3.01 2.21
C ALA A 83 2.14 3.52 2.16
N HIS A 84 1.87 4.62 2.86
CA HIS A 84 0.58 5.28 2.82
C HIS A 84 0.31 5.87 1.43
N LEU A 85 -0.91 5.68 0.93
CA LEU A 85 -1.43 6.39 -0.24
C LEU A 85 -2.60 7.27 0.21
N ASP A 86 -2.54 8.57 -0.12
CA ASP A 86 -3.68 9.43 0.17
C ASP A 86 -4.91 9.01 -0.65
N PRO A 87 -6.09 8.84 -0.02
CA PRO A 87 -7.34 8.46 -0.68
C PRO A 87 -7.72 9.38 -1.85
N TYR A 88 -7.23 10.62 -1.86
CA TYR A 88 -7.37 11.53 -2.99
C TYR A 88 -6.99 10.89 -4.33
N TYR A 89 -5.89 10.12 -4.37
CA TYR A 89 -5.44 9.48 -5.61
C TYR A 89 -6.37 8.35 -6.04
N ILE A 90 -7.01 7.65 -5.10
CA ILE A 90 -7.98 6.59 -5.40
C ILE A 90 -9.15 7.18 -6.20
N ASP A 91 -9.74 8.28 -5.73
CA ASP A 91 -10.83 8.97 -6.41
C ASP A 91 -10.40 9.51 -7.78
N ARG A 92 -9.20 10.07 -7.85
CA ARG A 92 -8.69 10.64 -9.12
C ARG A 92 -8.45 9.57 -10.18
N PHE A 93 -7.90 8.41 -9.82
CA PHE A 93 -7.69 7.31 -10.77
C PHE A 93 -9.02 6.67 -11.22
N ALA A 94 -10.02 6.62 -10.35
CA ALA A 94 -11.36 6.18 -10.72
C ALA A 94 -11.96 6.99 -11.88
N GLU A 95 -11.64 8.29 -11.98
CA GLU A 95 -12.06 9.13 -13.08
C GLU A 95 -11.45 8.73 -14.44
N TYR A 96 -10.35 7.99 -14.45
CA TYR A 96 -9.72 7.38 -15.63
C TYR A 96 -10.12 5.92 -15.85
N GLY A 97 -11.08 5.40 -15.05
CA GLY A 97 -11.54 4.01 -15.13
C GLY A 97 -10.58 3.00 -14.50
N VAL A 98 -9.66 3.45 -13.65
CA VAL A 98 -8.69 2.59 -12.95
C VAL A 98 -9.00 2.58 -11.46
N GLN A 99 -9.25 1.39 -10.92
CA GLN A 99 -9.44 1.18 -9.48
C GLN A 99 -8.11 0.99 -8.78
N ILE A 100 -7.87 1.71 -7.69
CA ILE A 100 -6.73 1.47 -6.81
C ILE A 100 -7.19 0.73 -5.57
N LEU A 101 -6.51 -0.36 -5.25
CA LEU A 101 -6.80 -1.24 -4.10
C LEU A 101 -5.56 -1.29 -3.20
N GLU A 102 -5.72 -0.82 -1.97
CA GLU A 102 -4.66 -0.83 -0.99
C GLU A 102 -4.57 -2.17 -0.28
N GLY A 103 -3.35 -2.59 0.03
CA GLY A 103 -3.05 -3.74 0.86
C GLY A 103 -1.95 -3.41 1.86
N TYR A 104 -1.88 -4.22 2.91
CA TYR A 104 -0.91 -4.10 3.97
C TYR A 104 -0.14 -5.39 4.17
N GLY A 105 1.12 -5.23 4.50
CA GLY A 105 1.96 -6.35 4.83
C GLY A 105 3.41 -5.96 5.03
N MET A 106 4.21 -6.95 5.37
CA MET A 106 5.64 -6.84 5.64
C MET A 106 6.33 -8.15 5.30
N SER A 107 7.64 -8.10 5.10
CA SER A 107 8.43 -9.30 4.75
C SER A 107 8.26 -10.43 5.75
N GLU A 108 8.10 -10.08 7.02
CA GLU A 108 7.85 -10.98 8.14
C GLU A 108 6.52 -11.77 8.05
N CYS A 109 5.62 -11.35 7.15
CA CYS A 109 4.33 -12.00 6.89
C CYS A 109 4.19 -12.57 5.46
N SER A 110 5.25 -12.69 4.70
CA SER A 110 5.38 -13.41 3.40
C SER A 110 4.45 -12.96 2.25
N PRO A 111 4.23 -11.72 1.91
CA PRO A 111 4.31 -10.49 2.67
C PRO A 111 2.95 -9.93 3.12
N VAL A 112 1.80 -10.45 2.65
CA VAL A 112 0.48 -9.80 2.77
C VAL A 112 -0.24 -10.22 4.05
N ILE A 113 -0.73 -9.24 4.78
CA ILE A 113 -1.54 -9.38 5.99
C ILE A 113 -3.02 -9.12 5.65
N SER A 114 -3.30 -8.03 4.93
CA SER A 114 -4.65 -7.64 4.53
C SER A 114 -4.65 -7.00 3.14
N ASN A 115 -5.79 -7.02 2.47
CA ASN A 115 -5.97 -6.35 1.19
C ASN A 115 -7.42 -5.98 0.93
N ASN A 116 -7.61 -4.92 0.14
CA ASN A 116 -8.85 -4.65 -0.55
C ASN A 116 -8.96 -5.53 -1.81
N THR A 117 -10.17 -5.89 -2.20
CA THR A 117 -10.46 -6.60 -3.45
C THR A 117 -11.44 -5.78 -4.30
N PRO A 118 -11.57 -6.05 -5.61
CA PRO A 118 -12.54 -5.34 -6.44
C PRO A 118 -13.97 -5.35 -5.89
N GLU A 119 -14.39 -6.46 -5.28
CA GLU A 119 -15.74 -6.66 -4.74
C GLU A 119 -15.90 -6.11 -3.32
N ASN A 120 -14.80 -6.12 -2.54
CA ASN A 120 -14.81 -5.74 -1.13
C ASN A 120 -13.66 -4.77 -0.87
N HIS A 121 -13.93 -3.47 -0.92
CA HIS A 121 -12.95 -2.42 -0.68
C HIS A 121 -13.56 -1.24 0.04
N LYS A 122 -12.74 -0.54 0.79
CA LYS A 122 -13.09 0.69 1.49
C LYS A 122 -11.92 1.68 1.37
N PRO A 123 -12.12 2.83 0.69
CA PRO A 123 -11.07 3.83 0.53
C PRO A 123 -10.47 4.27 1.87
N GLY A 124 -9.14 4.41 1.92
CA GLY A 124 -8.39 4.74 3.13
C GLY A 124 -8.17 3.57 4.10
N SER A 125 -8.77 2.41 3.84
CA SER A 125 -8.45 1.16 4.55
C SER A 125 -7.36 0.38 3.83
N ILE A 126 -6.63 -0.42 4.59
CA ILE A 126 -5.68 -1.40 4.07
C ILE A 126 -6.33 -2.78 3.82
N GLY A 127 -7.67 -2.80 3.71
CA GLY A 127 -8.46 -3.97 3.41
C GLY A 127 -8.78 -4.86 4.62
N ARG A 128 -9.32 -6.04 4.33
CA ARG A 128 -9.62 -7.06 5.34
C ARG A 128 -8.45 -8.03 5.50
N PRO A 129 -8.25 -8.59 6.70
CA PRO A 129 -7.25 -9.64 6.92
C PRO A 129 -7.45 -10.83 5.97
N LEU A 130 -6.34 -11.45 5.54
CA LEU A 130 -6.40 -12.71 4.81
C LEU A 130 -6.95 -13.84 5.70
N GLU A 131 -7.56 -14.85 5.10
CA GLU A 131 -8.18 -15.99 5.82
C GLU A 131 -7.19 -16.77 6.72
N ASN A 132 -5.92 -16.77 6.40
CA ASN A 132 -4.86 -17.44 7.16
C ASN A 132 -4.19 -16.54 8.22
N VAL A 133 -4.77 -15.35 8.48
CA VAL A 133 -4.21 -14.33 9.38
C VAL A 133 -5.22 -13.99 10.46
N GLU A 134 -4.78 -14.02 11.70
CA GLU A 134 -5.48 -13.52 12.88
C GLU A 134 -4.90 -12.16 13.27
N ILE A 135 -5.76 -11.21 13.62
CA ILE A 135 -5.38 -9.85 14.06
C ILE A 135 -5.81 -9.66 15.51
N ARG A 136 -4.92 -9.06 16.31
CA ARG A 136 -5.19 -8.56 17.65
C ARG A 136 -4.62 -7.15 17.80
N PHE A 137 -5.20 -6.35 18.66
CA PHE A 137 -4.68 -5.03 19.00
C PHE A 137 -4.20 -5.01 20.45
N GLU A 138 -3.01 -4.48 20.67
CA GLU A 138 -2.47 -4.27 22.01
C GLU A 138 -1.88 -2.84 22.12
N ASN A 139 -2.45 -2.01 22.99
CA ASN A 139 -2.12 -0.58 23.08
C ASN A 139 -2.20 0.16 21.73
N GLY A 140 -3.11 -0.27 20.83
CA GLY A 140 -3.27 0.25 19.48
C GLY A 140 -2.28 -0.33 18.46
N GLU A 141 -1.29 -1.13 18.87
CA GLU A 141 -0.42 -1.85 17.94
C GLU A 141 -1.17 -3.02 17.28
N ILE A 142 -0.95 -3.19 15.99
CA ILE A 142 -1.47 -4.34 15.22
C ILE A 142 -0.56 -5.54 15.48
N LEU A 143 -1.11 -6.60 16.04
CA LEU A 143 -0.44 -7.87 16.20
C LEU A 143 -1.00 -8.90 15.24
N VAL A 144 -0.11 -9.70 14.66
CA VAL A 144 -0.45 -10.66 13.60
C VAL A 144 -0.03 -12.07 14.00
N LYS A 145 -0.92 -13.03 13.78
CA LYS A 145 -0.63 -14.45 13.89
C LYS A 145 -1.17 -15.17 12.66
N GLY A 146 -0.44 -16.16 12.16
CA GLY A 146 -0.89 -16.92 10.99
C GLY A 146 0.22 -17.76 10.36
N THR A 147 -0.17 -18.56 9.37
CA THR A 147 0.76 -19.48 8.70
C THR A 147 1.80 -18.77 7.81
N SER A 148 1.55 -17.53 7.45
CA SER A 148 2.46 -16.67 6.67
C SER A 148 3.48 -15.93 7.53
N VAL A 149 3.33 -15.91 8.86
CA VAL A 149 4.28 -15.26 9.76
C VAL A 149 5.61 -16.02 9.76
N MET A 150 6.70 -15.28 9.70
CA MET A 150 8.08 -15.82 9.70
C MET A 150 8.34 -16.67 10.95
N LYS A 151 9.34 -17.55 10.86
CA LYS A 151 9.84 -18.30 12.03
C LYS A 151 10.81 -17.50 12.89
N GLY A 152 11.38 -16.44 12.34
CA GLY A 152 12.34 -15.56 13.00
C GLY A 152 13.35 -14.98 12.01
N TYR A 153 14.17 -14.07 12.50
CA TYR A 153 15.31 -13.53 11.77
C TYR A 153 16.50 -14.47 11.80
N TYR A 154 17.15 -14.63 10.65
CA TYR A 154 18.29 -15.55 10.54
C TYR A 154 19.47 -15.09 11.41
N GLN A 155 19.92 -15.97 12.33
CA GLN A 155 21.01 -15.70 13.28
C GLN A 155 20.80 -14.46 14.18
N MET A 156 19.56 -14.04 14.41
CA MET A 156 19.18 -12.88 15.23
C MET A 156 18.11 -13.32 16.26
N PRO A 157 18.48 -14.08 17.30
CA PRO A 157 17.50 -14.62 18.26
C PRO A 157 16.87 -13.53 19.14
N ASP A 158 17.64 -12.50 19.50
CA ASP A 158 17.17 -11.44 20.38
C ASP A 158 16.13 -10.57 19.67
N GLU A 159 16.39 -10.13 18.42
CA GLU A 159 15.45 -9.40 17.59
C GLU A 159 14.21 -10.23 17.26
N THR A 160 14.40 -11.55 17.10
CA THR A 160 13.28 -12.47 16.92
C THR A 160 12.39 -12.50 18.15
N ALA A 161 12.98 -12.60 19.36
CA ALA A 161 12.24 -12.63 20.61
C ALA A 161 11.55 -11.29 20.93
N GLU A 162 12.12 -10.18 20.47
CA GLU A 162 11.49 -8.85 20.58
C GLU A 162 10.28 -8.71 19.65
N THR A 163 10.35 -9.32 18.47
CA THR A 163 9.34 -9.17 17.42
C THR A 163 8.25 -10.24 17.49
N LEU A 164 8.59 -11.48 17.88
CA LEU A 164 7.67 -12.59 18.03
C LEU A 164 7.48 -12.92 19.50
N LYS A 165 6.34 -12.53 20.07
CA LYS A 165 6.01 -12.78 21.49
C LYS A 165 4.73 -13.60 21.59
N ASP A 166 4.76 -14.66 22.34
CA ASP A 166 3.60 -15.55 22.59
C ASP A 166 2.89 -16.02 21.30
N GLY A 167 3.67 -16.19 20.23
CA GLY A 167 3.17 -16.60 18.90
C GLY A 167 2.53 -15.48 18.08
N TRP A 168 2.66 -14.23 18.51
CA TRP A 168 2.21 -13.04 17.79
C TRP A 168 3.39 -12.23 17.28
N LEU A 169 3.28 -11.80 16.03
CA LEU A 169 4.18 -10.83 15.42
C LEU A 169 3.74 -9.41 15.85
N HIS A 170 4.64 -8.68 16.49
CA HIS A 170 4.51 -7.26 16.77
C HIS A 170 4.93 -6.47 15.53
N THR A 171 3.97 -5.87 14.84
CA THR A 171 4.25 -5.18 13.55
C THR A 171 4.94 -3.85 13.71
N GLY A 172 4.81 -3.23 14.88
CA GLY A 172 5.24 -1.87 15.13
C GLY A 172 4.33 -0.80 14.51
N ASP A 173 3.27 -1.22 13.82
CA ASP A 173 2.30 -0.31 13.21
C ASP A 173 1.06 -0.18 14.13
N LYS A 174 0.56 1.03 14.27
CA LYS A 174 -0.69 1.33 14.98
C LYS A 174 -1.86 1.36 14.03
N GLY A 175 -3.00 0.89 14.53
CA GLY A 175 -4.21 0.88 13.73
C GLY A 175 -5.42 0.37 14.49
N TYR A 176 -6.51 0.23 13.76
CA TYR A 176 -7.76 -0.31 14.28
C TYR A 176 -8.52 -1.06 13.18
N MET A 177 -9.52 -1.80 13.58
CA MET A 177 -10.46 -2.46 12.69
C MET A 177 -11.84 -1.85 12.89
N ASP A 178 -12.53 -1.54 11.81
CA ASP A 178 -13.90 -1.03 11.88
C ASP A 178 -14.93 -2.17 12.03
N GLU A 179 -16.20 -1.81 12.17
CA GLU A 179 -17.33 -2.74 12.34
C GLU A 179 -17.53 -3.66 11.13
N ASP A 180 -17.10 -3.23 9.94
CA ASP A 180 -17.15 -4.01 8.70
C ASP A 180 -15.95 -4.95 8.53
N GLY A 181 -14.97 -4.92 9.46
CA GLY A 181 -13.77 -5.76 9.45
C GLY A 181 -12.64 -5.22 8.56
N TYR A 182 -12.67 -3.95 8.20
CA TYR A 182 -11.58 -3.30 7.49
C TYR A 182 -10.54 -2.76 8.46
N LEU A 183 -9.26 -2.97 8.13
CA LEU A 183 -8.12 -2.45 8.88
C LEU A 183 -7.74 -1.05 8.41
N PHE A 184 -7.33 -0.21 9.36
CA PHE A 184 -6.80 1.13 9.14
C PHE A 184 -5.50 1.29 9.91
N ILE A 185 -4.48 1.92 9.28
CA ILE A 185 -3.23 2.30 9.94
C ILE A 185 -3.29 3.79 10.26
N ASN A 186 -2.87 4.15 11.46
CA ASN A 186 -2.83 5.54 11.92
C ASN A 186 -1.46 5.96 12.49
N GLY A 187 -0.40 5.17 12.24
CA GLY A 187 0.97 5.55 12.59
C GLY A 187 1.87 4.38 12.93
N ARG A 188 3.05 4.69 13.47
CA ARG A 188 4.01 3.70 13.98
C ARG A 188 4.25 3.88 15.46
N VAL A 189 4.37 2.75 16.17
CA VAL A 189 4.59 2.74 17.62
C VAL A 189 5.86 3.53 18.01
N LYS A 190 6.95 3.37 17.24
CA LYS A 190 8.24 4.00 17.53
C LYS A 190 8.32 5.49 17.14
N ASN A 191 7.40 5.97 16.31
CA ASN A 191 7.45 7.33 15.76
C ASN A 191 6.54 8.30 16.51
N LEU A 192 5.72 7.83 17.45
CA LEU A 192 4.77 8.67 18.16
C LEU A 192 5.49 9.78 18.93
N ILE A 193 5.01 10.99 18.73
CA ILE A 193 5.38 12.16 19.53
C ILE A 193 4.46 12.19 20.74
N ILE A 194 5.04 12.08 21.93
CA ILE A 194 4.28 12.15 23.19
C ILE A 194 4.33 13.59 23.68
N LEU A 195 3.20 14.26 23.64
CA LEU A 195 3.08 15.62 24.15
C LEU A 195 3.15 15.66 25.68
N SER A 196 3.44 16.84 26.23
CA SER A 196 3.54 17.06 27.69
C SER A 196 2.25 16.76 28.45
N ASN A 197 1.09 16.77 27.77
CA ASN A 197 -0.22 16.39 28.31
C ASN A 197 -0.49 14.87 28.24
N GLY A 198 0.48 14.07 27.70
CA GLY A 198 0.34 12.62 27.54
C GLY A 198 -0.38 12.18 26.25
N GLU A 199 -0.76 13.11 25.39
CA GLU A 199 -1.37 12.81 24.09
C GLU A 199 -0.31 12.29 23.12
N ASN A 200 -0.68 11.24 22.36
CA ASN A 200 0.17 10.64 21.33
C ASN A 200 -0.23 11.19 19.97
N ILE A 201 0.72 11.80 19.26
CA ILE A 201 0.54 12.30 17.91
C ILE A 201 1.37 11.44 16.95
N SER A 202 0.76 10.98 15.85
CA SER A 202 1.47 10.37 14.74
C SER A 202 2.02 11.48 13.84
N PRO A 203 3.35 11.62 13.71
CA PRO A 203 3.93 12.58 12.79
C PRO A 203 3.51 12.31 11.34
N GLU A 204 3.36 11.04 10.96
CA GLU A 204 2.98 10.63 9.62
C GLU A 204 1.59 11.16 9.21
N GLU A 205 0.63 11.25 10.13
CA GLU A 205 -0.69 11.82 9.84
C GLU A 205 -0.60 13.30 9.45
N ILE A 206 0.29 14.05 10.11
CA ILE A 206 0.50 15.47 9.83
C ILE A 206 1.27 15.63 8.52
N GLU A 207 2.34 14.86 8.36
CA GLU A 207 3.19 14.85 7.17
C GLU A 207 2.37 14.56 5.91
N ASN A 208 1.54 13.52 5.94
CA ASN A 208 0.68 13.13 4.83
C ASN A 208 -0.31 14.24 4.44
N LYS A 209 -0.92 14.92 5.41
CA LYS A 209 -1.82 16.06 5.15
C LYS A 209 -1.09 17.26 4.55
N LEU A 210 0.11 17.57 5.03
CA LEU A 210 0.91 18.67 4.52
C LEU A 210 1.45 18.39 3.11
N ALA A 211 1.84 17.15 2.83
CA ALA A 211 2.35 16.72 1.53
C ALA A 211 1.32 16.85 0.38
N LEU A 212 0.02 16.95 0.68
CA LEU A 212 -1.01 17.24 -0.31
C LEU A 212 -0.92 18.67 -0.89
N ASN A 213 -0.25 19.58 -0.19
CA ASN A 213 -0.08 20.92 -0.69
C ASN A 213 0.99 20.93 -1.80
N PRO A 214 0.66 21.37 -3.03
CA PRO A 214 1.60 21.33 -4.16
C PRO A 214 2.86 22.22 -3.97
N LEU A 215 2.86 23.08 -2.97
CA LEU A 215 4.02 23.92 -2.62
C LEU A 215 4.97 23.23 -1.64
N VAL A 216 4.57 22.09 -1.07
CA VAL A 216 5.38 21.29 -0.14
C VAL A 216 6.09 20.20 -0.94
N GLY A 217 7.42 20.21 -0.94
CA GLY A 217 8.23 19.16 -1.58
C GLY A 217 8.41 17.96 -0.67
N GLU A 218 8.92 18.21 0.52
CA GLU A 218 9.13 17.21 1.58
C GLU A 218 8.79 17.85 2.93
N VAL A 219 8.30 17.06 3.86
CA VAL A 219 7.96 17.48 5.22
C VAL A 219 8.36 16.41 6.22
N ILE A 220 8.94 16.82 7.33
CA ILE A 220 9.26 15.97 8.47
C ILE A 220 8.73 16.65 9.72
N VAL A 221 7.91 15.93 10.48
CA VAL A 221 7.38 16.39 11.76
C VAL A 221 8.19 15.75 12.88
N THR A 222 8.73 16.57 13.77
CA THR A 222 9.53 16.14 14.92
C THR A 222 8.95 16.70 16.21
N GLY A 223 9.12 15.98 17.33
CA GLY A 223 8.75 16.40 18.68
C GLY A 223 9.94 16.84 19.51
#